data_adbf0a3e769e819f31244416950221dc
#
_entry.id   adbf0a3e769e819f31244416950221dc
#
_cell.length_a   1.000
_cell.length_b   1.000
_cell.length_c   1.000
_cell.angle_alpha   90.00
_cell.angle_beta   90.00
_cell.angle_gamma   90.00
#
_symmetry.space_group_name_H-M   'P 1'
#
loop_
_entity.id
_entity.type
_entity.pdbx_description
1 polymer ?
#
loop_
_entity_poly.entity_id
_entity_poly.type
_entity_poly.pdbx_seq_one_letter_code
_entity_poly.pdbx_strand_id
1 'polypeptide(L)'
;MAVTVETLEKLERKITLSLPLNSIQSEVENRLKQVARTVKMDGFRPGKVPMSVVAQRYGYSVQYEVLNDKVGEAFAQAVNEAKLRVAGQPRISEKEGAPEGEAQFEAIFEVMPEVKIGDLTSAEVEKLTAEVDDAAIDKTVDILRKQRRTFAQRAQADVAVDGDRVTVDFEGKIDGETFSGGKAEDFQFLVGEGQMLKEFEDAVRGMKAGESKTFPLAFPADYHGKDVAGKTADFLVTVKKIEAANLPEVDEAFAKALGVAEGTVEGLRADIKKNLEREVKFRVQGRNKQAVMDALVSKAELELPKASVQAEVARLLEGARAELQQRGIKDAEKAEIPEDVFLPQAERRVRLGLVVAELVRANELHATPDQIKAHVEELAASYEKPEDVARWYFGDRQRLAEVEAVVIENNVTEFVLGKAKVSDKAVSFDELMGQALSLIHISEPTRQAE
;
A
#
# COMPACT_ATOMS: atom_id res chain seq x y z
N MET A 1 -30.56 35.04 -5.95
CA MET A 1 -29.68 36.01 -6.62
C MET A 1 -28.95 35.26 -7.74
N ALA A 2 -28.75 35.91 -8.89
CA ALA A 2 -27.99 35.22 -9.97
C ALA A 2 -26.52 35.13 -9.50
N VAL A 3 -26.04 33.91 -9.32
CA VAL A 3 -24.65 33.66 -8.96
C VAL A 3 -23.80 33.89 -10.22
N THR A 4 -22.89 34.85 -10.14
CA THR A 4 -21.95 35.10 -11.24
C THR A 4 -20.72 34.23 -11.03
N VAL A 5 -20.56 33.25 -11.93
CA VAL A 5 -19.39 32.37 -11.99
C VAL A 5 -18.44 32.89 -13.05
N GLU A 6 -17.25 33.26 -12.66
CA GLU A 6 -16.19 33.65 -13.57
C GLU A 6 -15.25 32.48 -13.79
N THR A 7 -14.99 32.14 -15.06
CA THR A 7 -13.98 31.13 -15.41
C THR A 7 -12.61 31.78 -15.46
N LEU A 8 -11.69 31.29 -14.68
CA LEU A 8 -10.29 31.70 -14.67
C LEU A 8 -9.47 30.81 -15.59
N GLU A 9 -8.40 30.22 -15.09
CA GLU A 9 -7.56 29.32 -15.86
C GLU A 9 -8.00 27.86 -15.70
N LYS A 10 -8.09 27.12 -16.80
CA LYS A 10 -8.37 25.67 -16.80
C LYS A 10 -9.60 25.30 -15.95
N LEU A 11 -9.37 24.63 -14.83
CA LEU A 11 -10.42 24.19 -13.92
C LEU A 11 -10.80 25.24 -12.86
N GLU A 12 -10.06 26.34 -12.75
CA GLU A 12 -10.32 27.35 -11.72
C GLU A 12 -11.57 28.17 -12.05
N ARG A 13 -12.37 28.38 -11.03
CA ARG A 13 -13.58 29.21 -11.05
C ARG A 13 -13.52 30.21 -9.89
N LYS A 14 -14.14 31.34 -10.09
CA LYS A 14 -14.31 32.38 -9.07
C LYS A 14 -15.80 32.70 -8.93
N ILE A 15 -16.27 32.73 -7.69
CA ILE A 15 -17.61 33.18 -7.33
C ILE A 15 -17.50 34.34 -6.36
N THR A 16 -18.27 35.41 -6.60
CA THR A 16 -18.42 36.49 -5.62
C THR A 16 -19.66 36.23 -4.79
N LEU A 17 -19.48 36.16 -3.48
CA LEU A 17 -20.50 35.94 -2.47
C LEU A 17 -20.81 37.29 -1.78
N SER A 18 -22.10 37.68 -1.69
CA SER A 18 -22.55 38.86 -0.95
C SER A 18 -23.38 38.44 0.25
N LEU A 19 -23.01 38.86 1.42
CA LEU A 19 -23.64 38.53 2.69
C LEU A 19 -24.16 39.85 3.36
N PRO A 20 -25.45 39.94 3.72
CA PRO A 20 -25.97 41.08 4.45
C PRO A 20 -25.36 41.14 5.86
N LEU A 21 -24.74 42.28 6.22
CA LEU A 21 -24.11 42.45 7.52
C LEU A 21 -25.09 42.29 8.70
N ASN A 22 -26.35 42.72 8.52
CA ASN A 22 -27.38 42.54 9.52
C ASN A 22 -27.69 41.04 9.84
N SER A 23 -27.59 40.18 8.84
CA SER A 23 -27.75 38.72 9.03
C SER A 23 -26.62 38.15 9.88
N ILE A 24 -25.37 38.56 9.58
CA ILE A 24 -24.19 38.14 10.35
C ILE A 24 -24.33 38.63 11.79
N GLN A 25 -24.69 39.91 11.99
CA GLN A 25 -24.79 40.50 13.31
C GLN A 25 -25.88 39.87 14.18
N SER A 26 -27.04 39.56 13.57
CA SER A 26 -28.12 38.84 14.27
C SER A 26 -27.69 37.45 14.72
N GLU A 27 -26.95 36.70 13.88
CA GLU A 27 -26.47 35.38 14.23
C GLU A 27 -25.38 35.40 15.29
N VAL A 28 -24.46 36.40 15.25
CA VAL A 28 -23.45 36.65 16.29
C VAL A 28 -24.12 36.90 17.64
N GLU A 29 -25.17 37.74 17.68
CA GLU A 29 -25.92 37.95 18.92
C GLU A 29 -26.59 36.71 19.46
N ASN A 30 -27.18 35.88 18.56
CA ASN A 30 -27.81 34.63 18.95
C ASN A 30 -26.79 33.62 19.49
N ARG A 31 -25.63 33.50 18.85
CA ARG A 31 -24.56 32.60 19.27
C ARG A 31 -23.95 33.07 20.61
N LEU A 32 -23.76 34.38 20.80
CA LEU A 32 -23.31 34.93 22.07
C LEU A 32 -24.32 34.67 23.20
N LYS A 33 -25.62 34.76 22.94
CA LYS A 33 -26.67 34.38 23.92
C LYS A 33 -26.60 32.90 24.29
N GLN A 34 -26.28 32.00 23.34
CA GLN A 34 -26.06 30.58 23.62
C GLN A 34 -24.80 30.37 24.48
N VAL A 35 -23.69 31.01 24.13
CA VAL A 35 -22.43 30.95 24.90
C VAL A 35 -22.67 31.43 26.33
N ALA A 36 -23.39 32.54 26.52
CA ALA A 36 -23.70 33.08 27.84
C ALA A 36 -24.43 32.10 28.76
N ARG A 37 -25.22 31.16 28.21
CA ARG A 37 -25.94 30.14 29.00
C ARG A 37 -25.06 29.00 29.47
N THR A 38 -23.99 28.69 28.74
CA THR A 38 -23.17 27.50 28.96
C THR A 38 -21.79 27.81 29.54
N VAL A 39 -21.28 29.03 29.32
CA VAL A 39 -19.92 29.39 29.72
C VAL A 39 -19.76 29.43 31.23
N LYS A 40 -18.66 28.85 31.71
CA LYS A 40 -18.18 28.98 33.09
C LYS A 40 -17.14 30.09 33.12
N MET A 41 -17.37 31.09 33.96
CA MET A 41 -16.46 32.24 34.09
C MET A 41 -16.29 32.58 35.56
N ASP A 42 -15.05 32.80 35.98
CA ASP A 42 -14.73 33.14 37.36
C ASP A 42 -15.44 34.41 37.79
N GLY A 43 -16.04 34.40 38.97
CA GLY A 43 -16.84 35.47 39.51
C GLY A 43 -18.32 35.49 39.09
N PHE A 44 -18.77 34.60 38.22
CA PHE A 44 -20.14 34.51 37.75
C PHE A 44 -20.73 33.11 37.89
N ARG A 45 -21.99 33.03 38.31
CA ARG A 45 -22.74 31.77 38.27
C ARG A 45 -23.03 31.36 36.81
N PRO A 46 -22.85 30.08 36.38
CA PRO A 46 -23.21 29.60 35.05
C PRO A 46 -24.60 30.09 34.60
N GLY A 47 -24.70 30.65 33.41
CA GLY A 47 -25.94 31.22 32.84
C GLY A 47 -26.36 32.57 33.38
N LYS A 48 -25.53 33.24 34.21
CA LYS A 48 -25.75 34.58 34.77
C LYS A 48 -24.63 35.57 34.43
N VAL A 49 -23.79 35.25 33.45
CA VAL A 49 -22.73 36.14 32.98
C VAL A 49 -23.35 37.29 32.17
N PRO A 50 -23.05 38.56 32.45
CA PRO A 50 -23.56 39.67 31.66
C PRO A 50 -23.13 39.59 30.20
N MET A 51 -24.03 39.90 29.28
CA MET A 51 -23.75 39.85 27.83
C MET A 51 -22.56 40.70 27.39
N SER A 52 -22.35 41.84 28.03
CA SER A 52 -21.21 42.72 27.77
C SER A 52 -19.86 42.01 28.05
N VAL A 53 -19.79 41.25 29.12
CA VAL A 53 -18.60 40.49 29.50
C VAL A 53 -18.38 39.29 28.54
N VAL A 54 -19.46 38.61 28.15
CA VAL A 54 -19.40 37.52 27.16
C VAL A 54 -18.95 38.06 25.81
N ALA A 55 -19.53 39.18 25.35
CA ALA A 55 -19.16 39.81 24.10
C ALA A 55 -17.69 40.28 24.09
N GLN A 56 -17.21 40.86 25.20
CA GLN A 56 -15.81 41.27 25.32
C GLN A 56 -14.83 40.09 25.22
N ARG A 57 -15.18 38.95 25.80
CA ARG A 57 -14.26 37.80 25.85
C ARG A 57 -14.39 36.87 24.65
N TYR A 58 -15.58 36.65 24.12
CA TYR A 58 -15.88 35.71 23.07
C TYR A 58 -16.35 36.34 21.77
N GLY A 59 -16.58 37.65 21.75
CA GLY A 59 -17.17 38.37 20.61
C GLY A 59 -16.39 38.14 19.32
N TYR A 60 -15.06 38.26 19.36
CA TYR A 60 -14.23 38.07 18.18
C TYR A 60 -14.26 36.65 17.65
N SER A 61 -14.10 35.66 18.53
CA SER A 61 -14.14 34.24 18.11
C SER A 61 -15.51 33.82 17.56
N VAL A 62 -16.59 34.27 18.22
CA VAL A 62 -17.95 34.00 17.75
C VAL A 62 -18.26 34.70 16.43
N GLN A 63 -17.79 35.94 16.26
CA GLN A 63 -17.94 36.64 14.99
C GLN A 63 -17.21 35.95 13.85
N TYR A 64 -15.99 35.50 14.09
CA TYR A 64 -15.20 34.76 13.11
C TYR A 64 -15.85 33.40 12.74
N GLU A 65 -16.36 32.69 13.74
CA GLU A 65 -17.06 31.41 13.55
C GLU A 65 -18.34 31.58 12.71
N VAL A 66 -19.19 32.54 13.09
CA VAL A 66 -20.44 32.89 12.37
C VAL A 66 -20.14 33.34 10.93
N LEU A 67 -19.09 34.12 10.74
CA LEU A 67 -18.68 34.59 9.41
C LEU A 67 -18.28 33.38 8.53
N ASN A 68 -17.44 32.49 9.04
CA ASN A 68 -17.03 31.30 8.30
C ASN A 68 -18.22 30.40 7.97
N ASP A 69 -19.13 30.18 8.93
CA ASP A 69 -20.34 29.39 8.71
C ASP A 69 -21.20 30.00 7.59
N LYS A 70 -21.45 31.33 7.66
CA LYS A 70 -22.28 32.05 6.67
C LYS A 70 -21.64 32.07 5.28
N VAL A 71 -20.33 32.26 5.21
CA VAL A 71 -19.59 32.20 3.94
C VAL A 71 -19.62 30.79 3.37
N GLY A 72 -19.45 29.77 4.21
CA GLY A 72 -19.56 28.36 3.80
C GLY A 72 -20.96 28.00 3.26
N GLU A 73 -22.04 28.43 3.97
CA GLU A 73 -23.43 28.24 3.52
C GLU A 73 -23.69 28.94 2.17
N ALA A 74 -23.25 30.18 2.02
CA ALA A 74 -23.43 30.95 0.78
C ALA A 74 -22.64 30.33 -0.39
N PHE A 75 -21.42 29.86 -0.13
CA PHE A 75 -20.62 29.14 -1.13
C PHE A 75 -21.30 27.86 -1.58
N ALA A 76 -21.75 27.02 -0.65
CA ALA A 76 -22.44 25.77 -0.96
C ALA A 76 -23.72 26.02 -1.78
N GLN A 77 -24.51 27.04 -1.42
CA GLN A 77 -25.68 27.44 -2.16
C GLN A 77 -25.33 27.89 -3.58
N ALA A 78 -24.32 28.76 -3.72
CA ALA A 78 -23.89 29.27 -5.02
C ALA A 78 -23.39 28.18 -5.97
N VAL A 79 -22.61 27.23 -5.45
CA VAL A 79 -22.12 26.06 -6.20
C VAL A 79 -23.28 25.16 -6.66
N ASN A 80 -24.26 24.91 -5.78
CA ASN A 80 -25.44 24.11 -6.12
C ASN A 80 -26.31 24.78 -7.18
N GLU A 81 -26.56 26.08 -7.07
CA GLU A 81 -27.31 26.87 -8.06
C GLU A 81 -26.60 26.86 -9.43
N ALA A 82 -25.28 26.96 -9.43
CA ALA A 82 -24.46 26.89 -10.64
C ALA A 82 -24.25 25.45 -11.15
N LYS A 83 -24.70 24.42 -10.43
CA LYS A 83 -24.53 22.98 -10.73
C LYS A 83 -23.06 22.60 -10.95
N LEU A 84 -22.15 23.18 -10.19
CA LEU A 84 -20.74 22.91 -10.27
C LEU A 84 -20.36 21.78 -9.30
N ARG A 85 -19.40 20.97 -9.70
CA ARG A 85 -18.78 19.94 -8.85
C ARG A 85 -17.40 20.43 -8.44
N VAL A 86 -17.25 20.78 -7.16
CA VAL A 86 -16.00 21.34 -6.61
C VAL A 86 -14.97 20.27 -6.37
N ALA A 87 -13.73 20.55 -6.74
CA ALA A 87 -12.56 19.73 -6.45
C ALA A 87 -11.71 20.42 -5.38
N GLY A 88 -11.74 19.88 -4.16
CA GLY A 88 -10.98 20.40 -3.03
C GLY A 88 -11.66 21.55 -2.29
N GLN A 89 -10.89 22.22 -1.43
CA GLN A 89 -11.38 23.35 -0.62
C GLN A 89 -11.25 24.66 -1.38
N PRO A 90 -12.26 25.57 -1.30
CA PRO A 90 -12.16 26.89 -1.89
C PRO A 90 -11.17 27.78 -1.10
N ARG A 91 -10.48 28.65 -1.81
CA ARG A 91 -9.76 29.77 -1.21
C ARG A 91 -10.70 30.95 -1.15
N ILE A 92 -11.03 31.40 0.06
CA ILE A 92 -11.97 32.48 0.28
C ILE A 92 -11.22 33.70 0.82
N SER A 93 -11.41 34.83 0.21
CA SER A 93 -10.87 36.14 0.63
C SER A 93 -11.95 37.21 0.64
N GLU A 94 -11.84 38.14 1.56
CA GLU A 94 -12.73 39.31 1.60
C GLU A 94 -12.43 40.21 0.41
N LYS A 95 -13.50 40.71 -0.22
CA LYS A 95 -13.42 41.65 -1.34
C LYS A 95 -13.63 43.06 -0.85
N GLU A 96 -12.67 43.94 -1.15
CA GLU A 96 -12.80 45.37 -0.85
C GLU A 96 -13.83 46.03 -1.75
N GLY A 97 -14.49 47.09 -1.23
CA GLY A 97 -15.46 47.90 -1.99
C GLY A 97 -16.86 47.29 -2.05
N ALA A 98 -17.25 46.49 -1.05
CA ALA A 98 -18.60 45.99 -0.90
C ALA A 98 -19.63 47.15 -0.77
N PRO A 99 -20.88 46.96 -1.30
CA PRO A 99 -21.96 47.91 -1.09
C PRO A 99 -22.24 48.16 0.41
N GLU A 100 -22.79 49.31 0.72
CA GLU A 100 -23.14 49.64 2.11
C GLU A 100 -24.14 48.63 2.68
N GLY A 101 -23.83 48.02 3.81
CA GLY A 101 -24.68 47.03 4.48
C GLY A 101 -24.41 45.57 4.04
N GLU A 102 -23.44 45.31 3.16
CA GLU A 102 -23.03 43.98 2.73
C GLU A 102 -21.53 43.74 3.00
N ALA A 103 -21.18 42.46 3.20
CA ALA A 103 -19.80 41.97 3.13
C ALA A 103 -19.68 41.11 1.88
N GLN A 104 -18.64 41.33 1.08
CA GLN A 104 -18.39 40.56 -0.12
C GLN A 104 -17.15 39.69 0.04
N PHE A 105 -17.24 38.47 -0.49
CA PHE A 105 -16.14 37.52 -0.48
C PHE A 105 -15.93 36.96 -1.89
N GLU A 106 -14.70 36.73 -2.26
CA GLU A 106 -14.32 36.00 -3.46
C GLU A 106 -13.88 34.60 -3.09
N ALA A 107 -14.57 33.60 -3.61
CA ALA A 107 -14.21 32.21 -3.49
C ALA A 107 -13.58 31.72 -4.79
N ILE A 108 -12.31 31.33 -4.75
CA ILE A 108 -11.59 30.72 -5.87
C ILE A 108 -11.45 29.23 -5.58
N PHE A 109 -11.88 28.39 -6.51
CA PHE A 109 -11.90 26.95 -6.37
C PHE A 109 -11.73 26.26 -7.72
N GLU A 110 -11.33 24.99 -7.69
CA GLU A 110 -11.30 24.16 -8.89
C GLU A 110 -12.60 23.35 -9.02
N VAL A 111 -13.01 23.11 -10.25
CA VAL A 111 -14.12 22.20 -10.55
C VAL A 111 -13.58 20.85 -11.00
N MET A 112 -14.39 19.79 -10.81
CA MET A 112 -14.10 18.49 -11.38
C MET A 112 -14.05 18.57 -12.90
N PRO A 113 -13.05 17.96 -13.55
CA PRO A 113 -12.91 17.99 -14.99
C PRO A 113 -14.00 17.19 -15.69
N GLU A 114 -14.23 17.54 -16.94
CA GLU A 114 -14.89 16.63 -17.88
C GLU A 114 -13.88 15.57 -18.32
N VAL A 115 -14.18 14.32 -18.07
CA VAL A 115 -13.35 13.19 -18.47
C VAL A 115 -13.81 12.70 -19.84
N LYS A 116 -12.94 12.80 -20.83
CA LYS A 116 -13.19 12.24 -22.16
C LYS A 116 -12.42 10.94 -22.31
N ILE A 117 -13.17 9.84 -22.39
CA ILE A 117 -12.59 8.52 -22.63
C ILE A 117 -12.66 8.28 -24.13
N GLY A 118 -11.51 8.09 -24.75
CA GLY A 118 -11.39 7.76 -26.17
C GLY A 118 -11.94 6.39 -26.51
N ASP A 119 -11.88 6.01 -27.77
CA ASP A 119 -12.38 4.72 -28.25
C ASP A 119 -11.56 3.56 -27.65
N LEU A 120 -12.21 2.81 -26.76
CA LEU A 120 -11.63 1.63 -26.10
C LEU A 120 -11.38 0.48 -27.09
N THR A 121 -12.05 0.43 -28.23
CA THR A 121 -11.82 -0.62 -29.25
C THR A 121 -10.43 -0.50 -29.89
N SER A 122 -9.80 0.65 -29.76
CA SER A 122 -8.42 0.90 -30.21
C SER A 122 -7.38 0.69 -29.11
N ALA A 123 -7.80 0.37 -27.89
CA ALA A 123 -6.89 0.07 -26.79
C ALA A 123 -6.34 -1.36 -26.95
N GLU A 124 -5.04 -1.51 -26.80
CA GLU A 124 -4.35 -2.80 -26.82
C GLU A 124 -4.03 -3.22 -25.39
N VAL A 125 -4.45 -4.41 -25.01
CA VAL A 125 -4.22 -4.96 -23.66
C VAL A 125 -3.59 -6.34 -23.79
N GLU A 126 -2.38 -6.51 -23.26
CA GLU A 126 -1.79 -7.84 -23.05
C GLU A 126 -2.43 -8.49 -21.83
N LYS A 127 -3.20 -9.54 -22.03
CA LYS A 127 -3.77 -10.35 -20.97
C LYS A 127 -2.84 -11.51 -20.66
N LEU A 128 -2.23 -11.47 -19.48
CA LEU A 128 -1.36 -12.55 -19.01
C LEU A 128 -2.17 -13.78 -18.65
N THR A 129 -1.63 -14.93 -19.00
CA THR A 129 -2.09 -16.26 -18.57
C THR A 129 -0.90 -17.05 -18.04
N ALA A 130 -1.09 -17.83 -16.99
CA ALA A 130 -0.08 -18.74 -16.47
C ALA A 130 -0.76 -19.99 -15.92
N GLU A 131 -0.08 -21.12 -16.06
CA GLU A 131 -0.54 -22.40 -15.54
C GLU A 131 0.45 -22.93 -14.51
N VAL A 132 -0.04 -23.74 -13.57
CA VAL A 132 0.78 -24.46 -12.60
C VAL A 132 1.12 -25.81 -13.20
N ASP A 133 2.38 -26.00 -13.55
CA ASP A 133 2.90 -27.27 -14.05
C ASP A 133 3.43 -28.17 -12.90
N ASP A 134 3.73 -29.42 -13.23
CA ASP A 134 4.28 -30.36 -12.26
C ASP A 134 5.66 -29.93 -11.73
N ALA A 135 6.44 -29.19 -12.54
CA ALA A 135 7.74 -28.67 -12.13
C ALA A 135 7.60 -27.64 -11.00
N ALA A 136 6.58 -26.77 -11.06
CA ALA A 136 6.28 -25.82 -9.99
C ALA A 136 5.88 -26.54 -8.69
N ILE A 137 5.09 -27.62 -8.80
CA ILE A 137 4.70 -28.45 -7.65
C ILE A 137 5.94 -29.13 -7.05
N ASP A 138 6.79 -29.74 -7.86
CA ASP A 138 8.02 -30.40 -7.40
C ASP A 138 8.98 -29.45 -6.73
N LYS A 139 9.16 -28.26 -7.30
CA LYS A 139 9.97 -27.19 -6.71
C LYS A 139 9.43 -26.74 -5.34
N THR A 140 8.12 -26.67 -5.19
CA THR A 140 7.48 -26.33 -3.92
C THR A 140 7.67 -27.45 -2.89
N VAL A 141 7.52 -28.71 -3.29
CA VAL A 141 7.81 -29.88 -2.43
C VAL A 141 9.26 -29.83 -1.95
N ASP A 142 10.22 -29.53 -2.83
CA ASP A 142 11.63 -29.42 -2.46
C ASP A 142 11.92 -28.26 -1.49
N ILE A 143 11.24 -27.13 -1.65
CA ILE A 143 11.30 -26.02 -0.69
C ILE A 143 10.81 -26.47 0.69
N LEU A 144 9.67 -27.18 0.75
CA LEU A 144 9.11 -27.70 2.00
C LEU A 144 10.03 -28.72 2.67
N ARG A 145 10.67 -29.59 1.87
CA ARG A 145 11.68 -30.53 2.36
C ARG A 145 12.88 -29.80 2.96
N LYS A 146 13.37 -28.75 2.27
CA LYS A 146 14.48 -27.92 2.76
C LYS A 146 14.15 -27.18 4.06
N GLN A 147 12.91 -26.72 4.23
CA GLN A 147 12.45 -26.08 5.47
C GLN A 147 12.41 -27.05 6.66
N ARG A 148 12.15 -28.35 6.39
CA ARG A 148 12.08 -29.40 7.43
C ARG A 148 13.31 -30.29 7.47
N ARG A 149 14.42 -29.87 6.85
CA ARG A 149 15.67 -30.61 6.89
C ARG A 149 16.21 -30.69 8.32
N THR A 150 16.82 -31.80 8.64
CA THR A 150 17.61 -32.02 9.85
C THR A 150 19.10 -32.04 9.51
N PHE A 151 19.94 -31.93 10.50
CA PHE A 151 21.38 -31.87 10.27
C PHE A 151 22.07 -32.94 11.09
N ALA A 152 23.00 -33.68 10.47
CA ALA A 152 23.84 -34.68 11.11
C ALA A 152 25.31 -34.34 10.88
N GLN A 153 26.12 -34.44 11.92
CA GLN A 153 27.54 -34.14 11.84
C GLN A 153 28.26 -35.07 10.84
N ARG A 154 29.03 -34.48 9.91
CA ARG A 154 29.89 -35.24 9.00
C ARG A 154 31.10 -35.81 9.74
N ALA A 155 31.68 -36.86 9.17
CA ALA A 155 32.96 -37.33 9.65
C ALA A 155 34.04 -36.26 9.49
N GLN A 156 35.04 -36.27 10.37
CA GLN A 156 36.11 -35.24 10.39
C GLN A 156 36.92 -35.19 9.09
N ALA A 157 36.97 -36.28 8.34
CA ALA A 157 37.68 -36.39 7.06
C ALA A 157 36.87 -35.81 5.87
N ASP A 158 35.56 -35.63 6.03
CA ASP A 158 34.68 -35.15 4.96
C ASP A 158 34.85 -33.66 4.73
N VAL A 159 34.61 -33.25 3.50
CA VAL A 159 34.66 -31.85 3.08
C VAL A 159 33.26 -31.24 3.04
N ALA A 160 33.19 -29.92 3.22
CA ALA A 160 31.94 -29.15 3.07
C ALA A 160 31.47 -29.16 1.60
N VAL A 161 30.22 -29.48 1.39
CA VAL A 161 29.56 -29.47 0.08
C VAL A 161 28.27 -28.63 0.12
N ASP A 162 27.71 -28.35 -1.06
CA ASP A 162 26.46 -27.59 -1.14
C ASP A 162 25.33 -28.27 -0.36
N GLY A 163 24.58 -27.47 0.37
CA GLY A 163 23.52 -27.91 1.27
C GLY A 163 23.96 -28.22 2.70
N ASP A 164 25.27 -28.33 2.97
CA ASP A 164 25.77 -28.54 4.32
C ASP A 164 25.61 -27.28 5.16
N ARG A 165 25.31 -27.45 6.45
CA ARG A 165 25.44 -26.40 7.45
C ARG A 165 26.85 -26.39 8.03
N VAL A 166 27.55 -25.29 7.84
CA VAL A 166 28.90 -25.13 8.39
C VAL A 166 28.87 -24.14 9.54
N THR A 167 29.67 -24.44 10.56
CA THR A 167 29.97 -23.50 11.64
C THR A 167 31.42 -23.04 11.46
N VAL A 168 31.61 -21.73 11.32
CA VAL A 168 32.90 -21.10 11.03
C VAL A 168 33.21 -19.98 12.00
N ASP A 169 34.51 -19.76 12.23
CA ASP A 169 35.02 -18.48 12.71
C ASP A 169 35.61 -17.75 11.51
N PHE A 170 35.40 -16.46 11.42
CA PHE A 170 36.03 -15.67 10.37
C PHE A 170 36.48 -14.30 10.86
N GLU A 171 37.54 -13.79 10.24
CA GLU A 171 38.07 -12.45 10.42
C GLU A 171 38.38 -11.84 9.05
N GLY A 172 37.70 -10.76 8.69
CA GLY A 172 37.96 -9.99 7.48
C GLY A 172 38.68 -8.68 7.79
N LYS A 173 39.66 -8.35 6.98
CA LYS A 173 40.51 -7.15 7.11
C LYS A 173 40.54 -6.38 5.79
N ILE A 174 40.38 -5.06 5.86
CA ILE A 174 40.63 -4.14 4.76
C ILE A 174 41.87 -3.33 5.13
N ASP A 175 42.88 -3.32 4.27
CA ASP A 175 44.16 -2.64 4.52
C ASP A 175 44.84 -3.03 5.87
N GLY A 176 44.60 -4.27 6.33
CA GLY A 176 45.14 -4.81 7.57
C GLY A 176 44.31 -4.53 8.82
N GLU A 177 43.25 -3.74 8.75
CA GLU A 177 42.35 -3.42 9.87
C GLU A 177 41.03 -4.17 9.77
N THR A 178 40.55 -4.69 10.91
CA THR A 178 39.25 -5.36 10.98
C THR A 178 38.12 -4.31 10.95
N PHE A 179 37.14 -4.49 10.07
CA PHE A 179 35.97 -3.58 9.95
C PHE A 179 34.78 -4.07 10.77
N SER A 180 33.80 -3.19 10.98
CA SER A 180 32.59 -3.53 11.71
C SER A 180 31.79 -4.63 10.97
N GLY A 181 31.52 -5.76 11.67
CA GLY A 181 30.93 -6.95 11.07
C GLY A 181 31.91 -7.86 10.33
N GLY A 182 33.22 -7.51 10.27
CA GLY A 182 34.27 -8.34 9.65
C GLY A 182 34.69 -9.53 10.47
N LYS A 183 34.28 -9.67 11.74
CA LYS A 183 34.65 -10.79 12.62
C LYS A 183 33.41 -11.42 13.24
N ALA A 184 33.34 -12.77 13.18
CA ALA A 184 32.37 -13.55 13.93
C ALA A 184 32.98 -14.89 14.35
N GLU A 185 32.50 -15.41 15.48
CA GLU A 185 32.83 -16.73 15.99
C GLU A 185 31.53 -17.58 16.03
N ASP A 186 31.70 -18.89 15.79
CA ASP A 186 30.58 -19.86 15.73
C ASP A 186 29.44 -19.48 14.77
N PHE A 187 29.79 -18.76 13.71
CA PHE A 187 28.80 -18.35 12.72
C PHE A 187 28.34 -19.54 11.88
N GLN A 188 27.02 -19.70 11.75
CA GLN A 188 26.43 -20.81 11.01
C GLN A 188 25.77 -20.32 9.71
N PHE A 189 26.07 -20.98 8.61
CA PHE A 189 25.40 -20.76 7.33
C PHE A 189 25.32 -22.03 6.51
N LEU A 190 24.53 -22.00 5.43
CA LEU A 190 24.32 -23.11 4.51
C LEU A 190 25.13 -22.85 3.24
N VAL A 191 26.01 -23.76 2.91
CA VAL A 191 26.87 -23.67 1.72
C VAL A 191 26.01 -23.79 0.45
N GLY A 192 26.14 -22.85 -0.48
CA GLY A 192 25.46 -22.87 -1.77
C GLY A 192 24.03 -22.35 -1.76
N GLU A 193 23.54 -21.77 -0.64
CA GLU A 193 22.20 -21.18 -0.56
C GLU A 193 22.19 -19.66 -0.65
N GLY A 194 23.32 -19.01 -0.94
CA GLY A 194 23.41 -17.57 -1.14
C GLY A 194 23.23 -16.74 0.15
N GLN A 195 23.45 -17.34 1.32
CA GLN A 195 23.40 -16.66 2.61
C GLN A 195 24.62 -15.76 2.82
N MET A 196 25.74 -16.12 2.19
CA MET A 196 26.99 -15.36 2.19
C MET A 196 27.32 -14.94 0.75
N LEU A 197 28.28 -14.00 0.60
CA LEU A 197 28.78 -13.66 -0.72
C LEU A 197 29.38 -14.92 -1.39
N LYS A 198 29.19 -15.03 -2.69
CA LYS A 198 29.57 -16.22 -3.47
C LYS A 198 31.03 -16.63 -3.23
N GLU A 199 31.94 -15.68 -3.23
CA GLU A 199 33.36 -15.92 -3.00
C GLU A 199 33.63 -16.52 -1.62
N PHE A 200 32.83 -16.16 -0.60
CA PHE A 200 32.92 -16.73 0.74
C PHE A 200 32.43 -18.18 0.76
N GLU A 201 31.29 -18.47 0.16
CA GLU A 201 30.75 -19.83 0.05
C GLU A 201 31.68 -20.73 -0.77
N ASP A 202 32.23 -20.23 -1.87
CA ASP A 202 33.18 -20.94 -2.72
C ASP A 202 34.52 -21.22 -2.00
N ALA A 203 34.93 -20.34 -1.11
CA ALA A 203 36.15 -20.54 -0.29
C ALA A 203 35.97 -21.67 0.74
N VAL A 204 34.78 -21.76 1.36
CA VAL A 204 34.46 -22.77 2.38
C VAL A 204 34.13 -24.13 1.73
N ARG A 205 33.61 -24.13 0.50
CA ARG A 205 33.35 -25.36 -0.24
C ARG A 205 34.64 -26.18 -0.40
N GLY A 206 34.62 -27.43 -0.02
CA GLY A 206 35.74 -28.34 -0.10
C GLY A 206 36.69 -28.29 1.10
N MET A 207 36.48 -27.41 2.10
CA MET A 207 37.24 -27.40 3.34
C MET A 207 36.77 -28.47 4.30
N LYS A 208 37.68 -28.95 5.15
CA LYS A 208 37.43 -29.91 6.25
C LYS A 208 37.23 -29.18 7.57
N ALA A 209 36.59 -29.86 8.51
CA ALA A 209 36.54 -29.39 9.88
C ALA A 209 37.97 -29.26 10.49
N GLY A 210 38.24 -28.11 11.09
CA GLY A 210 39.54 -27.72 11.63
C GLY A 210 40.49 -27.03 10.62
N GLU A 211 40.11 -26.92 9.35
CA GLU A 211 40.89 -26.27 8.32
C GLU A 211 40.65 -24.75 8.30
N SER A 212 41.74 -24.01 8.03
CA SER A 212 41.70 -22.56 7.88
C SER A 212 42.19 -22.13 6.50
N LYS A 213 41.56 -21.12 5.92
CA LYS A 213 41.89 -20.61 4.59
C LYS A 213 41.79 -19.09 4.57
N THR A 214 42.78 -18.45 3.93
CA THR A 214 42.73 -17.01 3.66
C THR A 214 42.41 -16.77 2.19
N PHE A 215 41.50 -15.86 1.89
CA PHE A 215 41.08 -15.53 0.51
C PHE A 215 40.66 -14.06 0.43
N PRO A 216 40.88 -13.40 -0.70
CA PRO A 216 40.32 -12.09 -0.95
C PRO A 216 38.82 -12.18 -1.33
N LEU A 217 38.03 -11.23 -0.84
CA LEU A 217 36.61 -11.09 -1.13
C LEU A 217 36.32 -9.65 -1.54
N ALA A 218 35.77 -9.46 -2.74
CA ALA A 218 35.39 -8.16 -3.24
C ALA A 218 33.92 -7.87 -2.92
N PHE A 219 33.66 -6.80 -2.17
CA PHE A 219 32.29 -6.37 -1.92
C PHE A 219 31.73 -5.65 -3.14
N PRO A 220 30.49 -5.97 -3.58
CA PRO A 220 29.81 -5.22 -4.65
C PRO A 220 29.73 -3.73 -4.34
N ALA A 221 29.69 -2.89 -5.36
CA ALA A 221 29.60 -1.43 -5.21
C ALA A 221 28.28 -0.99 -4.55
N ASP A 222 27.22 -1.78 -4.71
CA ASP A 222 25.89 -1.59 -4.15
C ASP A 222 25.66 -2.36 -2.84
N TYR A 223 26.72 -2.84 -2.21
CA TYR A 223 26.62 -3.57 -0.94
C TYR A 223 26.02 -2.68 0.14
N HIS A 224 25.10 -3.24 0.95
CA HIS A 224 24.37 -2.49 1.98
C HIS A 224 25.26 -1.85 3.05
N GLY A 225 26.44 -2.41 3.33
CA GLY A 225 27.47 -1.85 4.24
C GLY A 225 28.28 -0.78 3.53
N LYS A 226 27.91 0.50 3.67
CA LYS A 226 28.57 1.64 2.98
C LYS A 226 30.07 1.73 3.23
N ASP A 227 30.55 1.28 4.38
CA ASP A 227 31.95 1.35 4.77
C ASP A 227 32.85 0.34 4.02
N VAL A 228 32.25 -0.71 3.46
CA VAL A 228 32.92 -1.81 2.78
C VAL A 228 32.55 -1.94 1.29
N ALA A 229 31.49 -1.25 0.86
CA ALA A 229 31.02 -1.29 -0.53
C ALA A 229 32.14 -0.92 -1.53
N GLY A 230 32.32 -1.76 -2.56
CA GLY A 230 33.35 -1.59 -3.60
C GLY A 230 34.80 -1.85 -3.13
N LYS A 231 35.03 -2.29 -1.87
CA LYS A 231 36.36 -2.61 -1.35
C LYS A 231 36.62 -4.12 -1.39
N THR A 232 37.87 -4.49 -1.38
CA THR A 232 38.30 -5.88 -1.22
C THR A 232 38.82 -6.10 0.19
N ALA A 233 38.39 -7.16 0.86
CA ALA A 233 38.84 -7.57 2.16
C ALA A 233 39.51 -8.94 2.10
N ASP A 234 40.58 -9.13 2.88
CA ASP A 234 41.19 -10.45 3.10
C ASP A 234 40.49 -11.13 4.28
N PHE A 235 39.83 -12.26 3.99
CA PHE A 235 39.12 -13.07 4.98
C PHE A 235 39.96 -14.28 5.37
N LEU A 236 40.16 -14.46 6.66
CA LEU A 236 40.62 -15.74 7.26
C LEU A 236 39.36 -16.44 7.77
N VAL A 237 39.02 -17.60 7.21
CA VAL A 237 37.94 -18.45 7.68
C VAL A 237 38.50 -19.75 8.26
N THR A 238 37.93 -20.20 9.38
CA THR A 238 38.24 -21.50 10.01
C THR A 238 36.94 -22.28 10.16
N VAL A 239 36.87 -23.45 9.54
CA VAL A 239 35.69 -24.32 9.64
C VAL A 239 35.77 -25.13 10.92
N LYS A 240 34.83 -24.94 11.85
CA LYS A 240 34.78 -25.68 13.13
C LYS A 240 33.98 -26.98 13.02
N LYS A 241 32.86 -26.93 12.33
CA LYS A 241 31.92 -28.05 12.23
C LYS A 241 31.26 -28.09 10.86
N ILE A 242 31.01 -29.28 10.33
CA ILE A 242 30.28 -29.54 9.10
C ILE A 242 29.15 -30.49 9.42
N GLU A 243 27.96 -30.15 9.05
CA GLU A 243 26.75 -30.96 9.25
C GLU A 243 26.04 -31.14 7.93
N ALA A 244 25.88 -32.40 7.53
CA ALA A 244 25.13 -32.75 6.34
C ALA A 244 23.64 -32.50 6.54
N ALA A 245 22.99 -31.86 5.57
CA ALA A 245 21.56 -31.75 5.56
C ALA A 245 20.90 -33.09 5.21
N ASN A 246 20.02 -33.59 6.07
CA ASN A 246 19.16 -34.70 5.80
C ASN A 246 17.77 -34.20 5.43
N LEU A 247 17.43 -34.28 4.14
CA LEU A 247 16.12 -33.96 3.63
C LEU A 247 15.15 -35.10 3.94
N PRO A 248 13.97 -34.83 4.51
CA PRO A 248 12.96 -35.84 4.73
C PRO A 248 12.53 -36.49 3.39
N GLU A 249 12.21 -37.77 3.39
CA GLU A 249 11.57 -38.41 2.24
C GLU A 249 10.14 -37.87 2.07
N VAL A 250 9.69 -37.83 0.81
CA VAL A 250 8.31 -37.44 0.49
C VAL A 250 7.42 -38.62 0.62
N ASP A 251 7.00 -38.90 1.84
CA ASP A 251 6.18 -40.04 2.21
C ASP A 251 4.91 -39.60 2.98
N GLU A 252 4.11 -40.54 3.42
CA GLU A 252 2.91 -40.27 4.22
C GLU A 252 3.24 -39.56 5.55
N ALA A 253 4.39 -39.84 6.17
CA ALA A 253 4.78 -39.21 7.43
C ALA A 253 5.07 -37.74 7.20
N PHE A 254 5.73 -37.38 6.08
CA PHE A 254 5.99 -36.04 5.66
C PHE A 254 4.68 -35.29 5.35
N ALA A 255 3.75 -35.89 4.61
CA ALA A 255 2.44 -35.33 4.31
C ALA A 255 1.64 -35.03 5.59
N LYS A 256 1.61 -35.99 6.53
CA LYS A 256 0.95 -35.78 7.85
C LYS A 256 1.60 -34.67 8.69
N ALA A 257 2.93 -34.59 8.66
CA ALA A 257 3.67 -33.54 9.36
C ALA A 257 3.41 -32.14 8.78
N LEU A 258 2.95 -32.04 7.53
CA LEU A 258 2.52 -30.80 6.87
C LEU A 258 1.02 -30.51 7.05
N GLY A 259 0.28 -31.37 7.79
CA GLY A 259 -1.14 -31.14 8.10
C GLY A 259 -2.09 -31.55 6.98
N VAL A 260 -1.65 -32.35 6.00
CA VAL A 260 -2.52 -32.86 4.92
C VAL A 260 -3.60 -33.76 5.52
N ALA A 261 -4.87 -33.46 5.29
CA ALA A 261 -6.00 -34.13 5.91
C ALA A 261 -6.04 -35.63 5.59
N GLU A 262 -5.74 -36.00 4.34
CA GLU A 262 -5.68 -37.40 3.89
C GLU A 262 -4.38 -38.12 4.29
N GLY A 263 -3.33 -37.34 4.63
CA GLY A 263 -2.02 -37.87 4.99
C GLY A 263 -1.30 -38.64 3.88
N THR A 264 -1.67 -38.40 2.62
CA THR A 264 -1.07 -39.03 1.45
C THR A 264 -0.19 -38.07 0.67
N VAL A 265 0.76 -38.59 -0.10
CA VAL A 265 1.63 -37.80 -0.98
C VAL A 265 0.81 -37.16 -2.11
N GLU A 266 -0.15 -37.89 -2.66
CA GLU A 266 -1.08 -37.38 -3.66
C GLU A 266 -1.90 -36.21 -3.12
N GLY A 267 -2.42 -36.33 -1.89
CA GLY A 267 -3.13 -35.26 -1.20
C GLY A 267 -2.25 -34.00 -0.98
N LEU A 268 -0.98 -34.20 -0.57
CA LEU A 268 -0.01 -33.11 -0.44
C LEU A 268 0.18 -32.40 -1.78
N ARG A 269 0.39 -33.11 -2.87
CA ARG A 269 0.56 -32.53 -4.20
C ARG A 269 -0.68 -31.80 -4.68
N ALA A 270 -1.87 -32.33 -4.39
CA ALA A 270 -3.15 -31.67 -4.71
C ALA A 270 -3.34 -30.38 -3.93
N ASP A 271 -3.01 -30.37 -2.64
CA ASP A 271 -3.09 -29.17 -1.81
C ASP A 271 -2.09 -28.09 -2.26
N ILE A 272 -0.85 -28.50 -2.58
CA ILE A 272 0.16 -27.58 -3.15
C ILE A 272 -0.36 -27.01 -4.47
N LYS A 273 -0.83 -27.84 -5.38
CA LYS A 273 -1.38 -27.39 -6.67
C LYS A 273 -2.48 -26.37 -6.50
N LYS A 274 -3.45 -26.68 -5.64
CA LYS A 274 -4.57 -25.77 -5.33
C LYS A 274 -4.11 -24.42 -4.77
N ASN A 275 -3.09 -24.43 -3.90
CA ASN A 275 -2.53 -23.20 -3.34
C ASN A 275 -1.78 -22.38 -4.40
N LEU A 276 -0.97 -23.05 -5.24
CA LEU A 276 -0.25 -22.38 -6.33
C LEU A 276 -1.22 -21.83 -7.40
N GLU A 277 -2.26 -22.57 -7.78
CA GLU A 277 -3.29 -22.11 -8.71
C GLU A 277 -4.00 -20.85 -8.17
N ARG A 278 -4.29 -20.81 -6.87
CA ARG A 278 -4.87 -19.64 -6.23
C ARG A 278 -3.91 -18.43 -6.30
N GLU A 279 -2.64 -18.62 -5.98
CA GLU A 279 -1.63 -17.57 -6.03
C GLU A 279 -1.42 -17.06 -7.47
N VAL A 280 -1.34 -17.96 -8.44
CA VAL A 280 -1.28 -17.64 -9.88
C VAL A 280 -2.51 -16.83 -10.27
N LYS A 281 -3.72 -17.26 -9.90
CA LYS A 281 -4.97 -16.54 -10.18
C LYS A 281 -4.90 -15.10 -9.67
N PHE A 282 -4.51 -14.90 -8.41
CA PHE A 282 -4.42 -13.56 -7.83
C PHE A 282 -3.38 -12.68 -8.54
N ARG A 283 -2.19 -13.22 -8.83
CA ARG A 283 -1.14 -12.46 -9.52
C ARG A 283 -1.52 -12.11 -10.95
N VAL A 284 -2.06 -13.07 -11.69
CA VAL A 284 -2.54 -12.86 -13.06
C VAL A 284 -3.66 -11.81 -13.07
N GLN A 285 -4.63 -11.93 -12.17
CA GLN A 285 -5.71 -10.93 -12.04
C GLN A 285 -5.14 -9.54 -11.73
N GLY A 286 -4.22 -9.42 -10.77
CA GLY A 286 -3.59 -8.15 -10.42
C GLY A 286 -2.81 -7.53 -11.59
N ARG A 287 -2.03 -8.32 -12.33
CA ARG A 287 -1.29 -7.87 -13.51
C ARG A 287 -2.21 -7.45 -14.65
N ASN A 288 -3.24 -8.24 -14.93
CA ASN A 288 -4.22 -7.93 -15.97
C ASN A 288 -5.02 -6.68 -15.62
N LYS A 289 -5.46 -6.52 -14.36
CA LYS A 289 -6.09 -5.30 -13.88
C LYS A 289 -5.18 -4.09 -14.10
N GLN A 290 -3.90 -4.20 -13.74
CA GLN A 290 -2.93 -3.13 -13.94
C GLN A 290 -2.78 -2.74 -15.42
N ALA A 291 -2.66 -3.72 -16.32
CA ALA A 291 -2.57 -3.48 -17.77
C ALA A 291 -3.82 -2.79 -18.32
N VAL A 292 -5.01 -3.23 -17.87
CA VAL A 292 -6.28 -2.59 -18.23
C VAL A 292 -6.35 -1.15 -17.75
N MET A 293 -5.96 -0.89 -16.49
CA MET A 293 -5.98 0.47 -15.92
C MET A 293 -4.99 1.39 -16.65
N ASP A 294 -3.82 0.90 -17.02
CA ASP A 294 -2.85 1.64 -17.81
C ASP A 294 -3.37 1.97 -19.21
N ALA A 295 -3.98 1.00 -19.88
CA ALA A 295 -4.61 1.21 -21.18
C ALA A 295 -5.75 2.23 -21.08
N LEU A 296 -6.59 2.14 -20.05
CA LEU A 296 -7.69 3.08 -19.82
C LEU A 296 -7.18 4.51 -19.59
N VAL A 297 -6.17 4.69 -18.74
CA VAL A 297 -5.55 6.00 -18.49
C VAL A 297 -4.92 6.58 -19.75
N SER A 298 -4.30 5.75 -20.60
CA SER A 298 -3.68 6.20 -21.86
C SER A 298 -4.70 6.71 -22.89
N LYS A 299 -5.95 6.27 -22.82
CA LYS A 299 -7.04 6.68 -23.71
C LYS A 299 -7.88 7.83 -23.14
N ALA A 300 -7.58 8.31 -21.95
CA ALA A 300 -8.36 9.35 -21.30
C ALA A 300 -7.68 10.71 -21.42
N GLU A 301 -8.45 11.72 -21.85
CA GLU A 301 -8.05 13.12 -21.87
C GLU A 301 -8.80 13.87 -20.76
N LEU A 302 -8.03 14.41 -19.83
CA LEU A 302 -8.57 15.26 -18.75
C LEU A 302 -7.46 16.15 -18.18
N GLU A 303 -7.86 17.28 -17.67
CA GLU A 303 -7.01 18.10 -16.79
C GLU A 303 -7.13 17.61 -15.34
N LEU A 304 -6.03 17.63 -14.58
CA LEU A 304 -6.06 17.21 -13.19
C LEU A 304 -6.29 18.41 -12.28
N PRO A 305 -7.27 18.34 -11.35
CA PRO A 305 -7.42 19.36 -10.32
C PRO A 305 -6.20 19.35 -9.40
N LYS A 306 -5.51 20.49 -9.28
CA LYS A 306 -4.33 20.64 -8.41
C LYS A 306 -4.65 20.29 -6.95
N ALA A 307 -5.83 20.71 -6.49
CA ALA A 307 -6.29 20.42 -5.14
C ALA A 307 -6.41 18.93 -4.87
N SER A 308 -6.92 18.14 -5.83
CA SER A 308 -7.00 16.68 -5.71
C SER A 308 -5.63 16.02 -5.72
N VAL A 309 -4.71 16.51 -6.57
CA VAL A 309 -3.33 15.99 -6.61
C VAL A 309 -2.60 16.28 -5.30
N GLN A 310 -2.71 17.50 -4.77
CA GLN A 310 -2.11 17.87 -3.48
C GLN A 310 -2.65 17.03 -2.32
N ALA A 311 -3.97 16.79 -2.29
CA ALA A 311 -4.58 15.93 -1.27
C ALA A 311 -4.05 14.48 -1.36
N GLU A 312 -3.85 13.96 -2.57
CA GLU A 312 -3.28 12.61 -2.76
C GLU A 312 -1.79 12.56 -2.39
N VAL A 313 -0.99 13.59 -2.69
CA VAL A 313 0.41 13.71 -2.23
C VAL A 313 0.47 13.68 -0.71
N ALA A 314 -0.38 14.47 -0.03
CA ALA A 314 -0.45 14.48 1.43
C ALA A 314 -0.76 13.09 2.01
N ARG A 315 -1.72 12.37 1.40
CA ARG A 315 -2.08 11.00 1.80
C ARG A 315 -0.94 9.99 1.60
N LEU A 316 -0.23 10.11 0.48
CA LEU A 316 0.94 9.24 0.20
C LEU A 316 2.07 9.49 1.19
N LEU A 317 2.31 10.76 1.52
CA LEU A 317 3.31 11.17 2.50
C LEU A 317 2.98 10.66 3.91
N GLU A 318 1.72 10.76 4.32
CA GLU A 318 1.25 10.20 5.59
C GLU A 318 1.43 8.68 5.65
N GLY A 319 1.07 7.98 4.57
CA GLY A 319 1.29 6.54 4.44
C GLY A 319 2.77 6.15 4.54
N ALA A 320 3.66 6.90 3.87
CA ALA A 320 5.10 6.67 3.95
C ALA A 320 5.66 6.88 5.37
N ARG A 321 5.19 7.92 6.07
CA ARG A 321 5.56 8.15 7.48
C ARG A 321 5.08 7.03 8.40
N ALA A 322 3.86 6.56 8.20
CA ALA A 322 3.31 5.43 8.96
C ALA A 322 4.12 4.15 8.74
N GLU A 323 4.57 3.89 7.51
CA GLU A 323 5.43 2.74 7.19
C GLU A 323 6.80 2.84 7.88
N LEU A 324 7.43 4.03 7.86
CA LEU A 324 8.68 4.27 8.58
C LEU A 324 8.53 4.04 10.09
N GLN A 325 7.40 4.47 10.66
CA GLN A 325 7.09 4.26 12.07
C GLN A 325 6.94 2.77 12.40
N GLN A 326 6.25 2.00 11.54
CA GLN A 326 6.13 0.53 11.70
C GLN A 326 7.49 -0.18 11.62
N ARG A 327 8.42 0.33 10.82
CA ARG A 327 9.81 -0.16 10.75
C ARG A 327 10.68 0.24 11.94
N GLY A 328 10.10 0.96 12.94
CA GLY A 328 10.79 1.35 14.17
C GLY A 328 11.73 2.54 14.02
N ILE A 329 11.61 3.32 12.95
CA ILE A 329 12.41 4.53 12.77
C ILE A 329 11.88 5.61 13.71
N LYS A 330 12.75 6.08 14.61
CA LYS A 330 12.42 7.15 15.56
C LYS A 330 12.18 8.46 14.80
N ASP A 331 11.20 9.27 15.29
CA ASP A 331 10.80 10.55 14.70
C ASP A 331 10.33 10.47 13.22
N ALA A 332 9.81 9.32 12.79
CA ALA A 332 9.28 9.12 11.44
C ALA A 332 8.21 10.14 11.03
N GLU A 333 7.43 10.64 12.01
CA GLU A 333 6.42 11.69 11.80
C GLU A 333 7.01 13.03 11.33
N LYS A 334 8.28 13.29 11.72
CA LYS A 334 9.01 14.51 11.36
C LYS A 334 9.96 14.31 10.18
N ALA A 335 9.94 13.12 9.57
CA ALA A 335 10.80 12.84 8.43
C ALA A 335 10.49 13.83 7.29
N GLU A 336 11.51 14.57 6.87
CA GLU A 336 11.44 15.44 5.70
C GLU A 336 11.53 14.59 4.43
N ILE A 337 10.38 14.19 3.91
CA ILE A 337 10.28 13.47 2.65
C ILE A 337 9.83 14.48 1.59
N PRO A 338 10.60 14.70 0.53
CA PRO A 338 10.22 15.63 -0.53
C PRO A 338 8.89 15.24 -1.18
N GLU A 339 7.95 16.18 -1.27
CA GLU A 339 6.62 15.95 -1.83
C GLU A 339 6.65 15.62 -3.32
N ASP A 340 7.63 16.14 -4.05
CA ASP A 340 7.84 15.93 -5.47
C ASP A 340 8.12 14.47 -5.84
N VAL A 341 8.66 13.67 -4.91
CA VAL A 341 8.84 12.21 -5.08
C VAL A 341 7.49 11.51 -5.29
N PHE A 342 6.43 12.00 -4.64
CA PHE A 342 5.10 11.40 -4.73
C PHE A 342 4.23 11.99 -5.85
N LEU A 343 4.61 13.11 -6.44
CA LEU A 343 3.80 13.83 -7.42
C LEU A 343 3.40 12.96 -8.63
N PRO A 344 4.31 12.22 -9.30
CA PRO A 344 3.93 11.38 -10.45
C PRO A 344 2.93 10.27 -10.06
N GLN A 345 3.10 9.69 -8.88
CA GLN A 345 2.21 8.66 -8.37
C GLN A 345 0.83 9.23 -8.00
N ALA A 346 0.80 10.41 -7.39
CA ALA A 346 -0.43 11.12 -7.04
C ALA A 346 -1.22 11.50 -8.30
N GLU A 347 -0.57 12.10 -9.28
CA GLU A 347 -1.19 12.44 -10.57
C GLU A 347 -1.80 11.22 -11.26
N ARG A 348 -1.06 10.11 -11.30
CA ARG A 348 -1.55 8.86 -11.87
C ARG A 348 -2.76 8.32 -11.12
N ARG A 349 -2.76 8.33 -9.77
CA ARG A 349 -3.89 7.87 -8.95
C ARG A 349 -5.12 8.74 -9.11
N VAL A 350 -4.95 10.07 -9.09
CA VAL A 350 -6.06 11.01 -9.30
C VAL A 350 -6.64 10.83 -10.69
N ARG A 351 -5.80 10.74 -11.73
CA ARG A 351 -6.23 10.49 -13.12
C ARG A 351 -7.03 9.20 -13.21
N LEU A 352 -6.49 8.11 -12.71
CA LEU A 352 -7.15 6.81 -12.71
C LEU A 352 -8.51 6.86 -11.99
N GLY A 353 -8.55 7.45 -10.79
CA GLY A 353 -9.79 7.57 -10.02
C GLY A 353 -10.88 8.34 -10.77
N LEU A 354 -10.53 9.45 -11.42
CA LEU A 354 -11.48 10.25 -12.20
C LEU A 354 -11.98 9.50 -13.44
N VAL A 355 -11.08 8.80 -14.15
CA VAL A 355 -11.44 8.01 -15.34
C VAL A 355 -12.32 6.83 -14.99
N VAL A 356 -11.98 6.09 -13.94
CA VAL A 356 -12.79 4.97 -13.44
C VAL A 356 -14.17 5.45 -12.99
N ALA A 357 -14.24 6.54 -12.22
CA ALA A 357 -15.52 7.10 -11.77
C ALA A 357 -16.44 7.50 -12.95
N GLU A 358 -15.86 8.10 -14.00
CA GLU A 358 -16.62 8.45 -15.20
C GLU A 358 -17.07 7.22 -15.98
N LEU A 359 -16.20 6.20 -16.14
CA LEU A 359 -16.54 4.96 -16.82
C LEU A 359 -17.67 4.20 -16.10
N VAL A 360 -17.58 4.13 -14.76
CA VAL A 360 -18.60 3.51 -13.90
C VAL A 360 -19.94 4.24 -14.07
N ARG A 361 -19.94 5.58 -14.03
CA ARG A 361 -21.13 6.39 -14.17
C ARG A 361 -21.78 6.25 -15.56
N ALA A 362 -20.96 6.28 -16.61
CA ALA A 362 -21.44 6.26 -17.99
C ALA A 362 -21.94 4.89 -18.45
N ASN A 363 -21.49 3.79 -17.83
CA ASN A 363 -21.81 2.42 -18.21
C ASN A 363 -22.50 1.62 -17.09
N GLU A 364 -22.90 2.27 -15.99
CA GLU A 364 -23.61 1.66 -14.85
C GLU A 364 -22.87 0.47 -14.22
N LEU A 365 -21.51 0.57 -14.13
CA LEU A 365 -20.65 -0.51 -13.63
C LEU A 365 -20.54 -0.53 -12.10
N HIS A 366 -21.56 -0.09 -11.40
CA HIS A 366 -21.61 -0.12 -9.93
C HIS A 366 -21.59 -1.56 -9.41
N ALA A 367 -21.02 -1.75 -8.22
CA ALA A 367 -21.08 -3.04 -7.54
C ALA A 367 -22.52 -3.36 -7.10
N THR A 368 -22.98 -4.56 -7.43
CA THR A 368 -24.28 -5.03 -6.94
C THR A 368 -24.11 -5.73 -5.59
N PRO A 369 -25.15 -5.77 -4.73
CA PRO A 369 -25.10 -6.49 -3.46
C PRO A 369 -24.70 -7.97 -3.60
N ASP A 370 -25.15 -8.61 -4.69
CA ASP A 370 -24.82 -10.02 -4.96
C ASP A 370 -23.34 -10.22 -5.32
N GLN A 371 -22.75 -9.29 -6.08
CA GLN A 371 -21.32 -9.31 -6.38
C GLN A 371 -20.47 -9.08 -5.13
N ILE A 372 -20.86 -8.13 -4.27
CA ILE A 372 -20.18 -7.86 -3.00
C ILE A 372 -20.22 -9.12 -2.12
N LYS A 373 -21.41 -9.74 -2.01
CA LYS A 373 -21.60 -10.97 -1.23
C LYS A 373 -20.71 -12.10 -1.77
N ALA A 374 -20.74 -12.36 -3.07
CA ALA A 374 -19.95 -13.40 -3.71
C ALA A 374 -18.45 -13.18 -3.50
N HIS A 375 -17.97 -11.93 -3.57
CA HIS A 375 -16.57 -11.61 -3.32
C HIS A 375 -16.17 -11.81 -1.85
N VAL A 376 -17.01 -11.43 -0.90
CA VAL A 376 -16.79 -11.71 0.53
C VAL A 376 -16.75 -13.21 0.81
N GLU A 377 -17.64 -14.01 0.18
CA GLU A 377 -17.66 -15.45 0.30
C GLU A 377 -16.38 -16.10 -0.29
N GLU A 378 -15.87 -15.58 -1.42
CA GLU A 378 -14.60 -16.03 -2.03
C GLU A 378 -13.41 -15.74 -1.09
N LEU A 379 -13.35 -14.55 -0.49
CA LEU A 379 -12.34 -14.20 0.51
C LEU A 379 -12.41 -15.09 1.75
N ALA A 380 -13.62 -15.32 2.24
CA ALA A 380 -13.88 -16.12 3.44
C ALA A 380 -13.56 -17.63 3.25
N ALA A 381 -13.69 -18.15 2.02
CA ALA A 381 -13.49 -19.58 1.72
C ALA A 381 -12.10 -20.14 2.07
N SER A 382 -11.11 -19.24 2.27
CA SER A 382 -9.73 -19.60 2.64
C SER A 382 -9.53 -19.79 4.16
N TYR A 383 -10.53 -19.43 4.96
CA TYR A 383 -10.43 -19.47 6.41
C TYR A 383 -11.14 -20.70 7.01
N GLU A 384 -10.71 -21.10 8.19
CA GLU A 384 -11.29 -22.24 8.92
C GLU A 384 -12.78 -22.04 9.25
N LYS A 385 -13.19 -20.79 9.50
CA LYS A 385 -14.57 -20.39 9.78
C LYS A 385 -15.05 -19.30 8.83
N PRO A 386 -15.46 -19.66 7.60
CA PRO A 386 -15.86 -18.70 6.58
C PRO A 386 -17.00 -17.77 7.02
N GLU A 387 -17.95 -18.30 7.79
CA GLU A 387 -19.11 -17.53 8.27
C GLU A 387 -18.72 -16.37 9.21
N ASP A 388 -17.71 -16.58 10.07
CA ASP A 388 -17.25 -15.54 10.99
C ASP A 388 -16.51 -14.44 10.23
N VAL A 389 -15.73 -14.80 9.21
CA VAL A 389 -15.05 -13.84 8.34
C VAL A 389 -16.06 -13.03 7.52
N ALA A 390 -17.06 -13.68 6.94
CA ALA A 390 -18.12 -12.99 6.22
C ALA A 390 -18.87 -12.01 7.14
N ARG A 391 -19.22 -12.45 8.36
CA ARG A 391 -19.86 -11.58 9.37
C ARG A 391 -18.97 -10.39 9.75
N TRP A 392 -17.67 -10.59 9.83
CA TRP A 392 -16.70 -9.52 10.12
C TRP A 392 -16.67 -8.45 9.02
N TYR A 393 -16.74 -8.84 7.73
CA TYR A 393 -16.84 -7.89 6.62
C TYR A 393 -18.17 -7.13 6.63
N PHE A 394 -19.31 -7.84 6.78
CA PHE A 394 -20.64 -7.24 6.77
C PHE A 394 -20.94 -6.39 8.01
N GLY A 395 -20.18 -6.54 9.08
CA GLY A 395 -20.33 -5.78 10.33
C GLY A 395 -19.77 -4.36 10.30
N ASP A 396 -19.02 -3.98 9.25
CA ASP A 396 -18.33 -2.70 9.19
C ASP A 396 -18.47 -2.05 7.81
N ARG A 397 -18.96 -0.81 7.78
CA ARG A 397 -19.18 -0.07 6.54
C ARG A 397 -17.90 0.25 5.77
N GLN A 398 -16.80 0.49 6.48
CA GLN A 398 -15.51 0.82 5.84
C GLN A 398 -14.95 -0.41 5.11
N ARG A 399 -15.01 -1.58 5.75
CA ARG A 399 -14.59 -2.84 5.12
C ARG A 399 -15.44 -3.20 3.91
N LEU A 400 -16.76 -2.98 4.00
CA LEU A 400 -17.65 -3.17 2.84
C LEU A 400 -17.32 -2.22 1.71
N ALA A 401 -16.98 -0.97 1.99
CA ALA A 401 -16.57 -0.01 0.97
C ALA A 401 -15.26 -0.42 0.27
N GLU A 402 -14.33 -1.05 1.00
CA GLU A 402 -13.11 -1.62 0.41
C GLU A 402 -13.44 -2.79 -0.54
N VAL A 403 -14.33 -3.68 -0.13
CA VAL A 403 -14.82 -4.78 -1.00
C VAL A 403 -15.55 -4.23 -2.22
N GLU A 404 -16.44 -3.26 -2.03
CA GLU A 404 -17.16 -2.59 -3.11
C GLU A 404 -16.21 -1.98 -4.14
N ALA A 405 -15.14 -1.31 -3.69
CA ALA A 405 -14.13 -0.76 -4.58
C ALA A 405 -13.45 -1.84 -5.43
N VAL A 406 -13.10 -2.99 -4.84
CA VAL A 406 -12.51 -4.12 -5.57
C VAL A 406 -13.48 -4.69 -6.60
N VAL A 407 -14.76 -4.82 -6.25
CA VAL A 407 -15.80 -5.31 -7.18
C VAL A 407 -15.98 -4.34 -8.35
N ILE A 408 -16.02 -3.03 -8.08
CA ILE A 408 -16.11 -2.00 -9.13
C ILE A 408 -14.90 -2.08 -10.07
N GLU A 409 -13.69 -2.21 -9.52
CA GLU A 409 -12.48 -2.38 -10.34
C GLU A 409 -12.53 -3.65 -11.20
N ASN A 410 -13.11 -4.74 -10.69
CA ASN A 410 -13.30 -5.96 -11.47
C ASN A 410 -14.30 -5.74 -12.59
N ASN A 411 -15.46 -5.09 -12.32
CA ASN A 411 -16.46 -4.76 -13.33
C ASN A 411 -15.86 -3.88 -14.44
N VAL A 412 -15.06 -2.87 -14.08
CA VAL A 412 -14.35 -2.02 -15.04
C VAL A 412 -13.35 -2.82 -15.87
N THR A 413 -12.61 -3.72 -15.22
CA THR A 413 -11.62 -4.58 -15.90
C THR A 413 -12.30 -5.47 -16.93
N GLU A 414 -13.37 -6.15 -16.57
CA GLU A 414 -14.16 -6.99 -17.48
C GLU A 414 -14.75 -6.19 -18.63
N PHE A 415 -15.32 -5.02 -18.35
CA PHE A 415 -15.89 -4.14 -19.36
C PHE A 415 -14.84 -3.69 -20.38
N VAL A 416 -13.65 -3.27 -19.94
CA VAL A 416 -12.56 -2.84 -20.83
C VAL A 416 -12.02 -4.01 -21.65
N LEU A 417 -11.78 -5.17 -21.01
CA LEU A 417 -11.35 -6.38 -21.72
C LEU A 417 -12.36 -6.85 -22.77
N GLY A 418 -13.66 -6.65 -22.51
CA GLY A 418 -14.72 -6.96 -23.48
C GLY A 418 -14.77 -6.04 -24.70
N LYS A 419 -14.13 -4.85 -24.63
CA LYS A 419 -14.10 -3.86 -25.72
C LYS A 419 -12.74 -3.72 -26.38
N ALA A 420 -11.65 -3.85 -25.63
CA ALA A 420 -10.28 -3.66 -26.10
C ALA A 420 -9.81 -4.78 -27.05
N LYS A 421 -8.75 -4.50 -27.79
CA LYS A 421 -8.01 -5.53 -28.51
C LYS A 421 -7.13 -6.29 -27.51
N VAL A 422 -7.58 -7.48 -27.14
CA VAL A 422 -6.87 -8.32 -26.16
C VAL A 422 -5.95 -9.27 -26.91
N SER A 423 -4.68 -9.33 -26.51
CA SER A 423 -3.71 -10.35 -26.90
C SER A 423 -3.33 -11.19 -25.69
N ASP A 424 -3.57 -12.48 -25.77
CA ASP A 424 -3.16 -13.40 -24.71
C ASP A 424 -1.64 -13.61 -24.74
N LYS A 425 -1.00 -13.49 -23.59
CA LYS A 425 0.43 -13.72 -23.39
C LYS A 425 0.61 -14.77 -22.30
N ALA A 426 0.99 -15.96 -22.72
CA ALA A 426 1.36 -17.02 -21.79
C ALA A 426 2.74 -16.71 -21.18
N VAL A 427 2.81 -16.73 -19.85
CA VAL A 427 4.06 -16.59 -19.09
C VAL A 427 4.27 -17.85 -18.26
N SER A 428 5.53 -18.21 -18.02
CA SER A 428 5.86 -19.32 -17.15
C SER A 428 5.51 -19.00 -15.69
N PHE A 429 5.34 -20.05 -14.89
CA PHE A 429 5.14 -19.90 -13.45
C PHE A 429 6.28 -19.12 -12.80
N ASP A 430 7.54 -19.43 -13.13
CA ASP A 430 8.71 -18.75 -12.59
C ASP A 430 8.80 -17.26 -13.01
N GLU A 431 8.42 -16.93 -14.23
CA GLU A 431 8.36 -15.54 -14.71
C GLU A 431 7.28 -14.74 -13.96
N LEU A 432 6.10 -15.34 -13.73
CA LEU A 432 5.02 -14.71 -12.99
C LEU A 432 5.37 -14.50 -11.52
N MET A 433 5.99 -15.50 -10.90
CA MET A 433 6.30 -15.50 -9.47
C MET A 433 7.58 -14.71 -9.15
N GLY A 434 8.51 -14.58 -10.09
CA GLY A 434 9.80 -13.93 -9.89
C GLY A 434 10.61 -14.62 -8.78
N GLN A 435 11.50 -13.86 -8.11
CA GLN A 435 12.29 -14.36 -6.98
C GLN A 435 11.48 -14.63 -5.68
N ALA A 436 10.16 -14.42 -5.69
CA ALA A 436 9.30 -14.49 -4.50
C ALA A 436 8.94 -15.92 -4.06
N LEU A 437 9.41 -16.96 -4.73
CA LEU A 437 9.19 -18.36 -4.32
C LEU A 437 9.76 -18.70 -2.93
N SER A 438 10.71 -17.94 -2.43
CA SER A 438 11.28 -18.13 -1.09
C SER A 438 10.33 -17.73 0.06
N LEU A 439 9.20 -17.07 -0.25
CA LEU A 439 8.24 -16.53 0.72
C LEU A 439 6.88 -17.22 0.70
N ILE A 440 6.71 -18.34 0.01
CA ILE A 440 5.48 -19.12 0.11
C ILE A 440 5.45 -19.79 1.49
N HIS A 441 4.98 -19.04 2.47
CA HIS A 441 4.50 -19.60 3.72
C HIS A 441 3.18 -20.31 3.41
N ILE A 442 3.21 -21.64 3.36
CA ILE A 442 2.00 -22.41 3.61
C ILE A 442 1.69 -22.08 5.06
N SER A 443 0.67 -21.25 5.26
CA SER A 443 0.20 -20.89 6.59
C SER A 443 -0.05 -22.18 7.35
N GLU A 444 0.79 -22.47 8.34
CA GLU A 444 0.43 -23.44 9.37
C GLU A 444 -0.94 -23.00 9.92
N PRO A 445 -1.87 -23.91 10.13
CA PRO A 445 -3.10 -23.57 10.85
C PRO A 445 -2.66 -22.97 12.18
N THR A 446 -2.86 -21.66 12.33
CA THR A 446 -2.52 -20.92 13.52
C THR A 446 -3.24 -21.57 14.71
N ARG A 447 -2.49 -22.36 15.49
CA ARG A 447 -2.83 -22.62 16.87
C ARG A 447 -2.71 -21.28 17.62
N GLN A 448 -3.77 -20.51 17.63
CA GLN A 448 -4.05 -19.53 18.66
C GLN A 448 -5.47 -19.80 19.15
N ALA A 449 -5.52 -20.73 20.09
CA ALA A 449 -6.56 -20.78 21.08
C ALA A 449 -5.82 -20.69 22.42
N GLU A 450 -5.85 -19.49 23.01
CA GLU A 450 -6.07 -19.27 24.46
C GLU A 450 -6.14 -17.74 24.68
#